data_d0813f57070a30401c3caa850ed67b7d
#
_entry.id   d0813f57070a30401c3caa850ed67b7d
#
_cell.length_a   1.000
_cell.length_b   1.000
_cell.length_c   1.000
_cell.angle_alpha   90.00
_cell.angle_beta   90.00
_cell.angle_gamma   90.00
#
_symmetry.space_group_name_H-M   'P 1'
#
loop_
_entity.id
_entity.type
_entity.pdbx_description
1 polymer ?
#
loop_
_entity_poly.entity_id
_entity_poly.type
_entity_poly.pdbx_seq_one_letter_code
_entity_poly.pdbx_strand_id
1 'polypeptide(L)'
;HFSLFPRGRAPLCLLLAAAGPAAGIAFGLTAAQPPPLYEAAGPVHAASSAAASTARSEPGSAGTSAPASESALPPMVCLTFDDGPSRTTPAVLEALAAEEVPATFFVVANENNERYLPLIRQAQQAGHEIALHSASHRYSDIYRSTDAFWADIELLRQRIAPYADAAAVSCLRFPGGSTNTVSRKYGGDAIMQDLKAQAEAKGWRWVDWNVSAEDAAGKKLSAEEICRNVTRGSEGRDRCIVLMHDSATTATTAEALPAIIRWYKENGYAFCTVTQLYDALE
;
A
#
# COMPACT_ATOMS: atom_id res chain seq x y z
N HIS A 1 18.90 -19.61 65.12
CA HIS A 1 17.65 -19.50 65.90
C HIS A 1 16.47 -19.44 64.92
N PHE A 2 15.77 -20.55 64.72
CA PHE A 2 14.40 -20.92 65.09
C PHE A 2 13.40 -19.78 64.85
N SER A 3 12.42 -19.89 64.04
CA SER A 3 11.23 -20.75 63.95
C SER A 3 10.05 -19.80 63.68
N LEU A 4 9.03 -19.97 63.04
CA LEU A 4 8.03 -20.98 62.71
C LEU A 4 6.92 -20.32 61.87
N PHE A 5 6.37 -21.00 60.92
CA PHE A 5 5.08 -20.71 60.25
C PHE A 5 3.85 -20.85 61.16
N PRO A 6 2.69 -20.33 60.79
CA PRO A 6 1.62 -21.26 60.48
C PRO A 6 0.83 -20.99 59.19
N ARG A 7 0.39 -22.11 58.59
CA ARG A 7 -0.54 -22.26 57.50
C ARG A 7 -1.96 -21.87 57.91
N GLY A 8 -2.63 -21.03 57.06
CA GLY A 8 -4.06 -20.78 57.18
C GLY A 8 -4.77 -21.31 55.91
N ARG A 9 -5.77 -22.17 56.12
CA ARG A 9 -6.63 -22.83 55.13
C ARG A 9 -7.60 -21.84 54.51
N ALA A 10 -7.79 -21.96 53.20
CA ALA A 10 -8.85 -21.28 52.44
C ALA A 10 -10.20 -22.03 52.59
N PRO A 11 -11.34 -21.35 52.67
CA PRO A 11 -12.63 -22.01 52.57
C PRO A 11 -13.08 -22.14 51.13
N LEU A 12 -13.56 -23.31 50.81
CA LEU A 12 -14.22 -23.73 49.57
C LEU A 12 -15.63 -23.13 49.54
N CYS A 13 -15.89 -22.17 48.63
CA CYS A 13 -17.26 -21.74 48.34
C CYS A 13 -17.80 -22.49 47.14
N LEU A 14 -18.74 -23.38 47.40
CA LEU A 14 -19.63 -24.02 46.44
C LEU A 14 -20.61 -22.99 45.93
N LEU A 15 -20.67 -22.71 44.63
CA LEU A 15 -21.73 -21.98 43.97
C LEU A 15 -22.48 -22.90 43.01
N LEU A 16 -23.75 -23.10 43.31
CA LEU A 16 -24.71 -23.86 42.52
C LEU A 16 -24.90 -23.21 41.13
N ALA A 17 -24.86 -24.03 40.13
CA ALA A 17 -25.28 -23.67 38.76
C ALA A 17 -26.81 -23.70 38.67
N ALA A 18 -27.41 -22.57 38.30
CA ALA A 18 -28.78 -22.51 37.85
C ALA A 18 -28.78 -22.46 36.32
N ALA A 19 -29.30 -23.50 35.69
CA ALA A 19 -29.52 -23.59 34.27
C ALA A 19 -30.82 -22.85 33.90
N GLY A 20 -30.73 -21.79 33.11
CA GLY A 20 -31.86 -21.16 32.43
C GLY A 20 -31.72 -21.38 30.91
N PRO A 21 -32.83 -21.53 30.15
CA PRO A 21 -32.76 -21.83 28.73
C PRO A 21 -32.34 -20.61 27.90
N ALA A 22 -31.25 -20.73 27.17
CA ALA A 22 -30.84 -19.75 26.20
C ALA A 22 -31.67 -19.90 24.92
N ALA A 23 -32.54 -18.90 24.65
CA ALA A 23 -33.17 -18.75 23.35
C ALA A 23 -32.08 -18.32 22.34
N GLY A 24 -31.74 -19.21 21.40
CA GLY A 24 -30.83 -18.93 20.31
C GLY A 24 -31.48 -17.98 19.31
N ILE A 25 -30.98 -16.76 19.23
CA ILE A 25 -31.24 -15.87 18.11
C ILE A 25 -30.10 -16.14 17.08
N ALA A 26 -30.44 -16.89 16.04
CA ALA A 26 -29.57 -17.06 14.91
C ALA A 26 -29.53 -15.73 14.12
N PHE A 27 -28.47 -14.93 14.31
CA PHE A 27 -28.13 -13.89 13.36
C PHE A 27 -27.55 -14.53 12.12
N GLY A 28 -28.33 -14.56 11.04
CA GLY A 28 -27.86 -14.88 9.71
C GLY A 28 -26.87 -13.78 9.26
N LEU A 29 -25.58 -14.06 9.36
CA LEU A 29 -24.56 -13.30 8.66
C LEU A 29 -24.66 -13.64 7.17
N THR A 30 -25.45 -12.88 6.43
CA THR A 30 -25.27 -12.79 4.98
C THR A 30 -23.96 -12.05 4.76
N ALA A 31 -22.93 -12.78 4.37
CA ALA A 31 -21.71 -12.19 3.86
C ALA A 31 -22.07 -11.31 2.66
N ALA A 32 -22.02 -9.99 2.83
CA ALA A 32 -22.08 -9.06 1.73
C ALA A 32 -20.83 -9.29 0.89
N GLN A 33 -21.01 -9.81 -0.32
CA GLN A 33 -19.94 -9.82 -1.32
C GLN A 33 -19.51 -8.38 -1.58
N PRO A 34 -18.20 -8.09 -1.63
CA PRO A 34 -17.74 -6.79 -2.11
C PRO A 34 -18.27 -6.58 -3.54
N PRO A 35 -18.58 -5.34 -3.94
CA PRO A 35 -19.00 -5.05 -5.31
C PRO A 35 -17.91 -5.50 -6.28
N PRO A 36 -18.29 -6.02 -7.48
CA PRO A 36 -17.32 -6.42 -8.48
C PRO A 36 -16.53 -5.17 -8.91
N LEU A 37 -15.26 -5.16 -8.60
CA LEU A 37 -14.34 -4.19 -9.13
C LEU A 37 -13.87 -4.70 -10.49
N TYR A 38 -14.29 -4.01 -11.53
CA TYR A 38 -13.77 -4.07 -12.89
C TYR A 38 -14.22 -5.27 -13.76
N GLU A 39 -15.19 -5.04 -14.63
CA GLU A 39 -15.39 -5.81 -15.86
C GLU A 39 -14.31 -5.41 -16.87
N ALA A 40 -13.45 -6.34 -17.22
CA ALA A 40 -12.50 -6.17 -18.31
C ALA A 40 -13.27 -5.96 -19.62
N ALA A 41 -13.17 -4.75 -20.20
CA ALA A 41 -13.69 -4.47 -21.52
C ALA A 41 -12.95 -5.34 -22.55
N GLY A 42 -13.69 -6.24 -23.21
CA GLY A 42 -13.19 -7.05 -24.32
C GLY A 42 -12.82 -6.19 -25.52
N PRO A 43 -12.02 -6.74 -26.45
CA PRO A 43 -11.49 -5.96 -27.59
C PRO A 43 -12.61 -5.53 -28.54
N VAL A 44 -12.76 -4.22 -28.72
CA VAL A 44 -13.63 -3.66 -29.76
C VAL A 44 -12.93 -3.80 -31.12
N HIS A 45 -13.47 -4.67 -31.96
CA HIS A 45 -13.10 -4.75 -33.37
C HIS A 45 -13.46 -3.44 -34.09
N ALA A 46 -12.46 -2.74 -34.63
CA ALA A 46 -12.64 -1.64 -35.55
C ALA A 46 -13.13 -2.16 -36.90
N ALA A 47 -14.34 -1.76 -37.28
CA ALA A 47 -14.86 -1.98 -38.62
C ALA A 47 -14.35 -0.87 -39.54
N SER A 48 -13.62 -1.25 -40.55
CA SER A 48 -13.21 -0.44 -41.71
C SER A 48 -14.42 -0.11 -42.59
N SER A 49 -14.58 1.17 -42.96
CA SER A 49 -15.40 1.56 -44.11
C SER A 49 -14.68 2.65 -44.89
N ALA A 50 -14.23 2.24 -46.08
CA ALA A 50 -13.64 3.11 -47.07
C ALA A 50 -14.74 3.79 -47.91
N ALA A 51 -14.59 5.08 -48.19
CA ALA A 51 -15.19 5.72 -49.36
C ALA A 51 -14.29 6.82 -49.88
N ALA A 52 -13.88 6.68 -51.11
CA ALA A 52 -13.06 7.62 -51.87
C ALA A 52 -13.90 8.79 -52.37
N SER A 53 -13.31 9.98 -52.44
CA SER A 53 -13.66 10.97 -53.46
C SER A 53 -12.50 11.92 -53.77
N THR A 54 -12.18 12.02 -55.02
CA THR A 54 -11.16 12.80 -55.71
C THR A 54 -11.54 14.27 -55.80
N ALA A 55 -10.61 15.20 -55.52
CA ALA A 55 -10.51 16.46 -56.23
C ALA A 55 -9.12 17.10 -56.07
N ARG A 56 -8.55 17.46 -57.17
CA ARG A 56 -7.25 18.03 -57.47
C ARG A 56 -7.26 19.54 -57.32
N SER A 57 -6.22 20.17 -56.72
CA SER A 57 -5.60 21.42 -57.15
C SER A 57 -4.38 21.75 -56.25
N GLU A 58 -3.26 22.02 -56.89
CA GLU A 58 -1.96 22.51 -56.34
C GLU A 58 -1.89 24.05 -56.45
N PRO A 59 -0.74 24.69 -56.05
CA PRO A 59 0.09 24.57 -54.86
C PRO A 59 0.27 25.94 -54.13
N GLY A 60 0.63 25.91 -52.86
CA GLY A 60 0.95 27.13 -52.10
C GLY A 60 1.84 26.85 -50.89
N SER A 61 3.10 27.17 -51.10
CA SER A 61 4.14 27.57 -50.11
C SER A 61 4.24 26.93 -48.73
N ALA A 62 5.37 26.35 -48.52
CA ALA A 62 6.03 25.85 -47.35
C ALA A 62 5.78 26.59 -46.03
N GLY A 63 5.26 25.88 -45.08
CA GLY A 63 5.39 26.10 -43.65
C GLY A 63 5.49 24.72 -43.01
N THR A 64 6.73 24.23 -42.79
CA THR A 64 6.99 22.96 -42.13
C THR A 64 6.68 23.13 -40.64
N SER A 65 5.42 23.03 -40.27
CA SER A 65 5.07 22.69 -38.89
C SER A 65 5.31 21.19 -38.75
N ALA A 66 6.37 20.85 -38.02
CA ALA A 66 6.56 19.49 -37.52
C ALA A 66 5.27 19.02 -36.85
N PRO A 67 4.86 17.75 -37.04
CA PRO A 67 3.71 17.23 -36.31
C PRO A 67 4.01 17.42 -34.83
N ALA A 68 3.07 18.02 -34.09
CA ALA A 68 3.12 18.01 -32.63
C ALA A 68 3.29 16.56 -32.21
N SER A 69 4.42 16.25 -31.57
CA SER A 69 4.66 14.93 -31.01
C SER A 69 3.47 14.61 -30.10
N GLU A 70 2.86 13.44 -30.27
CA GLU A 70 1.97 12.89 -29.28
C GLU A 70 2.63 13.12 -27.92
N SER A 71 1.97 13.88 -27.04
CA SER A 71 2.52 14.31 -25.77
C SER A 71 2.74 13.06 -24.92
N ALA A 72 3.97 12.56 -24.95
CA ALA A 72 4.38 11.49 -24.04
C ALA A 72 4.12 11.99 -22.61
N LEU A 73 3.49 11.14 -21.79
CA LEU A 73 3.27 11.45 -20.37
C LEU A 73 4.60 11.89 -19.73
N PRO A 74 4.61 12.93 -18.88
CA PRO A 74 5.81 13.34 -18.17
C PRO A 74 6.35 12.19 -17.32
N PRO A 75 7.62 12.22 -16.90
CA PRO A 75 8.11 11.31 -15.89
C PRO A 75 7.23 11.39 -14.64
N MET A 76 6.91 10.25 -14.02
CA MET A 76 6.00 10.17 -12.87
C MET A 76 6.65 9.47 -11.68
N VAL A 77 6.35 9.93 -10.47
CA VAL A 77 6.84 9.32 -9.23
C VAL A 77 5.71 9.11 -8.22
N CYS A 78 5.66 7.89 -7.68
CA CYS A 78 4.86 7.55 -6.52
C CYS A 78 5.79 7.43 -5.30
N LEU A 79 5.67 8.33 -4.34
CA LEU A 79 6.28 8.17 -3.03
C LEU A 79 5.42 7.18 -2.24
N THR A 80 6.00 6.08 -1.77
CA THR A 80 5.25 5.06 -1.04
C THR A 80 5.88 4.79 0.32
N PHE A 81 5.03 4.59 1.34
CA PHE A 81 5.45 4.37 2.72
C PHE A 81 4.82 3.10 3.27
N ASP A 82 5.66 2.17 3.75
CA ASP A 82 5.26 0.91 4.35
C ASP A 82 5.34 0.97 5.89
N ASP A 83 4.64 0.06 6.57
CA ASP A 83 4.71 -0.20 8.01
C ASP A 83 4.13 0.87 8.95
N GLY A 84 3.60 1.95 8.42
CA GLY A 84 2.84 2.93 9.19
C GLY A 84 1.38 2.53 9.45
N PRO A 85 0.61 3.37 10.17
CA PRO A 85 1.06 4.62 10.79
C PRO A 85 1.84 4.42 12.09
N SER A 86 2.73 5.34 12.38
CA SER A 86 3.54 5.34 13.59
C SER A 86 3.76 6.76 14.15
N ARG A 87 4.65 6.89 15.14
CA ARG A 87 5.13 8.20 15.61
C ARG A 87 5.87 9.02 14.54
N THR A 88 6.32 8.39 13.45
CA THR A 88 7.02 9.04 12.33
C THR A 88 6.01 9.62 11.32
N THR A 89 4.85 9.02 11.18
CA THR A 89 3.83 9.42 10.19
C THR A 89 3.44 10.91 10.23
N PRO A 90 3.28 11.57 11.39
CA PRO A 90 2.97 13.01 11.41
C PRO A 90 4.02 13.86 10.69
N ALA A 91 5.31 13.58 10.90
CA ALA A 91 6.39 14.34 10.25
C ALA A 91 6.45 14.06 8.72
N VAL A 92 6.11 12.83 8.31
CA VAL A 92 5.97 12.48 6.89
C VAL A 92 4.83 13.28 6.26
N LEU A 93 3.65 13.30 6.89
CA LEU A 93 2.49 14.06 6.41
C LEU A 93 2.77 15.56 6.34
N GLU A 94 3.47 16.12 7.33
CA GLU A 94 3.89 17.53 7.34
C GLU A 94 4.82 17.85 6.17
N ALA A 95 5.82 17.01 5.90
CA ALA A 95 6.76 17.20 4.78
C ALA A 95 6.05 17.10 3.42
N LEU A 96 5.11 16.15 3.24
CA LEU A 96 4.31 16.01 2.02
C LEU A 96 3.38 17.21 1.82
N ALA A 97 2.73 17.69 2.89
CA ALA A 97 1.84 18.85 2.85
C ALA A 97 2.60 20.16 2.53
N ALA A 98 3.79 20.35 3.08
CA ALA A 98 4.62 21.52 2.80
C ALA A 98 5.03 21.63 1.33
N GLU A 99 5.11 20.51 0.65
CA GLU A 99 5.50 20.42 -0.74
C GLU A 99 4.29 20.17 -1.70
N GLU A 100 3.08 20.04 -1.15
CA GLU A 100 1.82 19.81 -1.88
C GLU A 100 1.87 18.58 -2.81
N VAL A 101 2.48 17.48 -2.34
CA VAL A 101 2.63 16.24 -3.13
C VAL A 101 1.84 15.08 -2.54
N PRO A 102 1.14 14.28 -3.37
CA PRO A 102 0.48 13.06 -2.93
C PRO A 102 1.46 11.93 -2.65
N ALA A 103 1.01 10.93 -1.90
CA ALA A 103 1.76 9.70 -1.63
C ALA A 103 0.80 8.53 -1.43
N THR A 104 1.33 7.30 -1.40
CA THR A 104 0.56 6.09 -1.06
C THR A 104 1.14 5.44 0.20
N PHE A 105 0.28 5.15 1.18
CA PHE A 105 0.64 4.52 2.45
C PHE A 105 0.14 3.07 2.48
N PHE A 106 1.06 2.11 2.50
CA PHE A 106 0.80 0.70 2.70
C PHE A 106 0.77 0.41 4.21
N VAL A 107 -0.43 0.45 4.76
CA VAL A 107 -0.61 0.52 6.22
C VAL A 107 -0.58 -0.85 6.89
N VAL A 108 -0.13 -0.85 8.15
CA VAL A 108 -0.30 -1.97 9.08
C VAL A 108 -1.25 -1.57 10.20
N ALA A 109 -1.87 -2.56 10.87
CA ALA A 109 -2.74 -2.30 12.02
C ALA A 109 -2.56 -3.41 13.07
N ASN A 110 -1.65 -3.22 14.00
CA ASN A 110 -1.37 -4.14 15.10
C ASN A 110 -1.46 -3.44 16.46
N GLU A 111 -1.27 -4.18 17.53
CA GLU A 111 -1.37 -3.68 18.91
C GLU A 111 -0.36 -2.55 19.21
N ASN A 112 0.78 -2.52 18.51
CA ASN A 112 1.84 -1.54 18.76
C ASN A 112 1.55 -0.17 18.15
N ASN A 113 0.66 -0.11 17.12
CA ASN A 113 0.35 1.14 16.43
C ASN A 113 -1.12 1.57 16.53
N GLU A 114 -1.93 0.90 17.32
CA GLU A 114 -3.37 1.19 17.47
C GLU A 114 -3.66 2.67 17.72
N ARG A 115 -2.89 3.33 18.60
CA ARG A 115 -3.02 4.76 18.90
C ARG A 115 -2.78 5.69 17.71
N TYR A 116 -2.11 5.21 16.67
CA TYR A 116 -1.78 5.98 15.47
C TYR A 116 -2.76 5.75 14.31
N LEU A 117 -3.65 4.75 14.39
CA LEU A 117 -4.60 4.45 13.31
C LEU A 117 -5.46 5.66 12.87
N PRO A 118 -5.82 6.63 13.76
CA PRO A 118 -6.49 7.86 13.32
C PRO A 118 -5.73 8.69 12.28
N LEU A 119 -4.38 8.54 12.18
CA LEU A 119 -3.58 9.20 11.16
C LEU A 119 -3.89 8.72 9.73
N ILE A 120 -4.43 7.51 9.58
CA ILE A 120 -4.92 6.98 8.29
C ILE A 120 -5.98 7.91 7.71
N ARG A 121 -6.95 8.34 8.53
CA ARG A 121 -7.98 9.29 8.10
C ARG A 121 -7.37 10.64 7.71
N GLN A 122 -6.39 11.13 8.47
CA GLN A 122 -5.72 12.39 8.16
C GLN A 122 -4.97 12.30 6.82
N ALA A 123 -4.25 11.20 6.57
CA ALA A 123 -3.58 10.96 5.30
C ALA A 123 -4.57 10.93 4.13
N GLN A 124 -5.68 10.20 4.25
CA GLN A 124 -6.70 10.12 3.21
C GLN A 124 -7.37 11.48 2.94
N GLN A 125 -7.70 12.23 4.00
CA GLN A 125 -8.28 13.57 3.88
C GLN A 125 -7.31 14.60 3.26
N ALA A 126 -6.02 14.39 3.40
CA ALA A 126 -4.97 15.20 2.76
C ALA A 126 -4.71 14.79 1.29
N GLY A 127 -5.48 13.85 0.74
CA GLY A 127 -5.36 13.42 -0.66
C GLY A 127 -4.34 12.32 -0.91
N HIS A 128 -3.84 11.68 0.14
CA HIS A 128 -2.98 10.51 0.00
C HIS A 128 -3.81 9.24 -0.17
N GLU A 129 -3.26 8.26 -0.90
CA GLU A 129 -3.85 6.94 -1.07
C GLU A 129 -3.51 6.05 0.12
N ILE A 130 -4.50 5.27 0.59
CA ILE A 130 -4.34 4.23 1.59
C ILE A 130 -4.40 2.87 0.89
N ALA A 131 -3.42 2.03 1.17
CA ALA A 131 -3.26 0.70 0.60
C ALA A 131 -2.99 -0.33 1.71
N LEU A 132 -3.20 -1.61 1.41
CA LEU A 132 -3.07 -2.68 2.40
C LEU A 132 -1.64 -3.23 2.42
N HIS A 133 -1.10 -3.44 3.63
CA HIS A 133 0.16 -4.14 3.80
C HIS A 133 -0.02 -5.43 4.60
N SER A 134 -0.36 -5.34 5.87
CA SER A 134 -0.61 -6.48 6.76
C SER A 134 -1.23 -5.99 8.08
N ALA A 135 -2.05 -6.80 8.73
CA ALA A 135 -2.44 -6.50 10.10
C ALA A 135 -1.28 -6.73 11.07
N SER A 136 -0.62 -7.86 10.99
CA SER A 136 0.40 -8.29 11.98
C SER A 136 1.84 -8.01 11.57
N HIS A 137 2.14 -8.01 10.28
CA HIS A 137 3.48 -7.96 9.68
C HIS A 137 4.42 -9.06 10.19
N ARG A 138 3.88 -10.19 10.68
CA ARG A 138 4.67 -11.33 11.16
C ARG A 138 4.75 -12.41 10.08
N TYR A 139 5.92 -12.53 9.44
CA TYR A 139 6.15 -13.45 8.32
C TYR A 139 5.79 -14.91 8.63
N SER A 140 6.09 -15.39 9.86
CA SER A 140 5.73 -16.75 10.31
C SER A 140 4.22 -17.00 10.30
N ASP A 141 3.44 -15.96 10.52
CA ASP A 141 1.99 -16.06 10.66
C ASP A 141 1.31 -15.86 9.29
N ILE A 142 1.69 -14.81 8.57
CA ILE A 142 1.05 -14.44 7.31
C ILE A 142 1.43 -15.38 6.16
N TYR A 143 2.66 -15.88 6.11
CA TYR A 143 3.13 -16.74 5.02
C TYR A 143 3.06 -18.24 5.32
N ARG A 144 2.45 -18.68 6.42
CA ARG A 144 2.28 -20.11 6.70
C ARG A 144 1.31 -20.80 5.74
N SER A 145 0.37 -20.05 5.15
CA SER A 145 -0.53 -20.49 4.08
C SER A 145 -1.18 -19.28 3.40
N THR A 146 -1.76 -19.47 2.22
CA THR A 146 -2.53 -18.42 1.54
C THR A 146 -3.75 -17.98 2.36
N ASP A 147 -4.44 -18.91 3.02
CA ASP A 147 -5.58 -18.58 3.89
C ASP A 147 -5.16 -17.70 5.07
N ALA A 148 -3.99 -17.97 5.65
CA ALA A 148 -3.46 -17.16 6.75
C ALA A 148 -3.14 -15.73 6.30
N PHE A 149 -2.60 -15.56 5.10
CA PHE A 149 -2.36 -14.25 4.51
C PHE A 149 -3.66 -13.48 4.30
N TRP A 150 -4.66 -14.10 3.68
CA TRP A 150 -5.93 -13.42 3.42
C TRP A 150 -6.72 -13.13 4.70
N ALA A 151 -6.61 -13.98 5.72
CA ALA A 151 -7.18 -13.70 7.03
C ALA A 151 -6.53 -12.48 7.71
N ASP A 152 -5.21 -12.30 7.56
CA ASP A 152 -4.47 -11.13 8.05
C ASP A 152 -4.87 -9.86 7.29
N ILE A 153 -5.01 -9.92 5.97
CA ILE A 153 -5.50 -8.80 5.14
C ILE A 153 -6.93 -8.42 5.54
N GLU A 154 -7.82 -9.39 5.75
CA GLU A 154 -9.19 -9.09 6.18
C GLU A 154 -9.23 -8.49 7.60
N LEU A 155 -8.39 -8.95 8.51
CA LEU A 155 -8.22 -8.35 9.83
C LEU A 155 -7.73 -6.89 9.72
N LEU A 156 -6.77 -6.62 8.81
CA LEU A 156 -6.31 -5.26 8.55
C LEU A 156 -7.48 -4.38 8.09
N ARG A 157 -8.25 -4.83 7.10
CA ARG A 157 -9.41 -4.09 6.59
C ARG A 157 -10.41 -3.74 7.68
N GLN A 158 -10.73 -4.70 8.56
CA GLN A 158 -11.62 -4.48 9.68
C GLN A 158 -11.08 -3.43 10.68
N ARG A 159 -9.78 -3.48 10.97
CA ARG A 159 -9.14 -2.55 11.91
C ARG A 159 -9.05 -1.12 11.36
N ILE A 160 -8.84 -0.97 10.08
CA ILE A 160 -8.75 0.37 9.46
C ILE A 160 -10.10 0.95 9.03
N ALA A 161 -11.17 0.14 8.93
CA ALA A 161 -12.50 0.58 8.49
C ALA A 161 -13.05 1.83 9.23
N PRO A 162 -12.77 2.05 10.54
CA PRO A 162 -13.17 3.29 11.19
C PRO A 162 -12.41 4.53 10.70
N TYR A 163 -11.30 4.37 10.00
CA TYR A 163 -10.36 5.44 9.65
C TYR A 163 -10.16 5.62 8.15
N ALA A 164 -10.51 4.64 7.33
CA ALA A 164 -10.35 4.68 5.87
C ALA A 164 -11.68 4.45 5.17
N ASP A 165 -11.87 5.09 4.03
CA ASP A 165 -12.93 4.72 3.10
C ASP A 165 -12.56 3.40 2.40
N ALA A 166 -13.28 2.33 2.72
CA ALA A 166 -13.03 1.00 2.18
C ALA A 166 -13.17 0.93 0.65
N ALA A 167 -13.99 1.82 0.04
CA ALA A 167 -14.14 1.88 -1.41
C ALA A 167 -12.94 2.51 -2.12
N ALA A 168 -12.17 3.33 -1.41
CA ALA A 168 -10.97 3.96 -1.94
C ALA A 168 -9.71 3.08 -1.81
N VAL A 169 -9.78 1.94 -1.11
CA VAL A 169 -8.64 1.02 -0.96
C VAL A 169 -8.62 0.03 -2.12
N SER A 170 -7.69 0.20 -3.06
CA SER A 170 -7.66 -0.52 -4.34
C SER A 170 -6.46 -1.46 -4.51
N CYS A 171 -5.40 -1.31 -3.73
CA CYS A 171 -4.17 -2.10 -3.90
C CYS A 171 -3.57 -2.57 -2.58
N LEU A 172 -2.65 -3.53 -2.70
CA LEU A 172 -1.88 -4.08 -1.60
C LEU A 172 -0.39 -4.21 -1.96
N ARG A 173 0.45 -4.28 -0.94
CA ARG A 173 1.87 -4.67 -1.07
C ARG A 173 2.14 -5.84 -0.15
N PHE A 174 2.74 -6.89 -0.69
CA PHE A 174 3.15 -8.05 0.11
C PHE A 174 4.31 -7.66 1.03
N PRO A 175 4.28 -7.96 2.34
CA PRO A 175 5.43 -7.79 3.24
C PRO A 175 6.72 -8.39 2.67
N GLY A 176 7.73 -7.55 2.46
CA GLY A 176 8.99 -7.93 1.80
C GLY A 176 8.93 -8.02 0.28
N GLY A 177 7.82 -7.63 -0.35
CA GLY A 177 7.61 -7.63 -1.80
C GLY A 177 7.19 -8.97 -2.39
N SER A 178 6.72 -8.96 -3.64
CA SER A 178 6.19 -10.14 -4.33
C SER A 178 7.26 -11.18 -4.70
N THR A 179 8.53 -10.80 -4.61
CA THR A 179 9.69 -11.65 -4.92
C THR A 179 10.45 -12.10 -3.67
N ASN A 180 9.95 -11.81 -2.46
CA ASN A 180 10.64 -12.19 -1.24
C ASN A 180 10.81 -13.71 -1.14
N THR A 181 11.97 -14.13 -0.63
CA THR A 181 12.31 -15.55 -0.44
C THR A 181 12.07 -16.04 0.97
N VAL A 182 11.88 -15.12 1.92
CA VAL A 182 11.68 -15.44 3.34
C VAL A 182 10.36 -16.18 3.55
N SER A 183 9.34 -15.85 2.76
CA SER A 183 8.03 -16.54 2.76
C SER A 183 8.12 -18.04 2.55
N ARG A 184 9.09 -18.52 1.73
CA ARG A 184 9.31 -19.94 1.44
C ARG A 184 9.58 -20.76 2.70
N LYS A 185 10.25 -20.16 3.69
CA LYS A 185 10.55 -20.80 4.98
C LYS A 185 9.27 -21.21 5.71
N TYR A 186 8.16 -20.54 5.48
CA TYR A 186 6.90 -20.73 6.21
C TYR A 186 5.83 -21.44 5.39
N GLY A 187 5.66 -21.08 4.12
CA GLY A 187 4.60 -21.57 3.25
C GLY A 187 5.07 -22.38 2.03
N GLY A 188 6.37 -22.68 1.95
CA GLY A 188 6.94 -23.43 0.82
C GLY A 188 7.22 -22.55 -0.42
N ASP A 189 7.80 -23.18 -1.44
CA ASP A 189 8.32 -22.46 -2.62
C ASP A 189 7.24 -21.78 -3.46
N ALA A 190 6.03 -22.32 -3.49
CA ALA A 190 4.93 -21.81 -4.31
C ALA A 190 4.15 -20.65 -3.66
N ILE A 191 4.31 -20.40 -2.35
CA ILE A 191 3.45 -19.50 -1.58
C ILE A 191 3.25 -18.12 -2.25
N MET A 192 4.31 -17.49 -2.73
CA MET A 192 4.20 -16.17 -3.36
C MET A 192 3.56 -16.22 -4.75
N GLN A 193 3.76 -17.30 -5.50
CA GLN A 193 3.08 -17.50 -6.78
C GLN A 193 1.57 -17.66 -6.57
N ASP A 194 1.18 -18.49 -5.59
CA ASP A 194 -0.22 -18.74 -5.26
C ASP A 194 -0.91 -17.48 -4.75
N LEU A 195 -0.24 -16.70 -3.89
CA LEU A 195 -0.76 -15.43 -3.38
C LEU A 195 -0.97 -14.39 -4.48
N LYS A 196 -0.05 -14.27 -5.43
CA LYS A 196 -0.20 -13.36 -6.58
C LYS A 196 -1.39 -13.75 -7.44
N ALA A 197 -1.49 -15.04 -7.80
CA ALA A 197 -2.62 -15.55 -8.58
C ALA A 197 -3.97 -15.34 -7.85
N GLN A 198 -4.01 -15.54 -6.53
CA GLN A 198 -5.21 -15.28 -5.74
C GLN A 198 -5.53 -13.79 -5.61
N ALA A 199 -4.52 -12.90 -5.53
CA ALA A 199 -4.74 -11.47 -5.53
C ALA A 199 -5.41 -11.02 -6.83
N GLU A 200 -4.89 -11.45 -7.97
CA GLU A 200 -5.46 -11.19 -9.29
C GLU A 200 -6.89 -11.73 -9.41
N ALA A 201 -7.12 -12.98 -9.00
CA ALA A 201 -8.46 -13.60 -9.03
C ALA A 201 -9.48 -12.90 -8.11
N LYS A 202 -9.01 -12.22 -7.06
CA LYS A 202 -9.83 -11.42 -6.14
C LYS A 202 -10.00 -9.97 -6.58
N GLY A 203 -9.40 -9.56 -7.71
CA GLY A 203 -9.42 -8.20 -8.20
C GLY A 203 -8.51 -7.23 -7.44
N TRP A 204 -7.55 -7.74 -6.66
CA TRP A 204 -6.57 -6.92 -6.00
C TRP A 204 -5.37 -6.63 -6.89
N ARG A 205 -5.02 -5.35 -7.04
CA ARG A 205 -3.73 -4.94 -7.60
C ARG A 205 -2.66 -5.08 -6.50
N TRP A 206 -1.61 -5.86 -6.78
CA TRP A 206 -0.44 -5.89 -5.90
C TRP A 206 0.70 -5.07 -6.51
N VAL A 207 1.47 -4.39 -5.65
CA VAL A 207 2.43 -3.37 -6.09
C VAL A 207 3.76 -3.54 -5.39
N ASP A 208 4.83 -3.73 -6.16
CA ASP A 208 6.20 -3.66 -5.69
C ASP A 208 6.77 -2.23 -5.88
N TRP A 209 8.07 -2.11 -5.87
CA TRP A 209 8.81 -0.87 -6.09
C TRP A 209 9.95 -1.10 -7.10
N ASN A 210 10.45 -0.03 -7.67
CA ASN A 210 11.62 -0.06 -8.55
C ASN A 210 12.73 0.90 -8.08
N VAL A 211 12.48 1.66 -7.00
CA VAL A 211 13.44 2.51 -6.31
C VAL A 211 13.32 2.23 -4.81
N SER A 212 14.44 2.06 -4.10
CA SER A 212 14.47 1.82 -2.65
C SER A 212 15.28 2.90 -1.94
N ALA A 213 14.75 3.41 -0.85
CA ALA A 213 15.44 4.31 0.06
C ALA A 213 16.46 3.61 0.97
N GLU A 214 16.36 2.29 1.12
CA GLU A 214 17.14 1.43 2.03
C GLU A 214 17.03 1.85 3.52
N ASP A 215 15.99 2.59 3.87
CA ASP A 215 15.77 3.23 5.17
C ASP A 215 15.39 2.25 6.30
N ALA A 216 14.97 1.02 5.95
CA ALA A 216 14.65 -0.06 6.88
C ALA A 216 15.61 -1.28 6.76
N ALA A 217 16.74 -1.16 6.06
CA ALA A 217 17.69 -2.25 5.81
C ALA A 217 18.59 -2.63 7.00
N GLY A 218 18.16 -2.36 8.22
CA GLY A 218 18.87 -2.75 9.46
C GLY A 218 20.02 -1.83 9.88
N LYS A 219 20.47 -0.90 9.02
CA LYS A 219 21.44 0.14 9.35
C LYS A 219 20.72 1.49 9.40
N LYS A 220 20.93 2.25 10.46
CA LYS A 220 20.42 3.62 10.50
C LYS A 220 21.17 4.49 9.50
N LEU A 221 20.47 4.94 8.45
CA LEU A 221 21.01 5.86 7.46
C LEU A 221 20.74 7.32 7.86
N SER A 222 21.60 8.24 7.41
CA SER A 222 21.32 9.66 7.48
C SER A 222 20.30 10.09 6.41
N ALA A 223 19.71 11.26 6.58
CA ALA A 223 18.79 11.83 5.59
C ALA A 223 19.44 11.99 4.21
N GLU A 224 20.73 12.36 4.17
CA GLU A 224 21.50 12.49 2.92
C GLU A 224 21.76 11.15 2.26
N GLU A 225 22.02 10.08 3.03
CA GLU A 225 22.19 8.73 2.49
C GLU A 225 20.88 8.23 1.88
N ILE A 226 19.74 8.42 2.58
CA ILE A 226 18.39 8.08 2.10
C ILE A 226 18.09 8.84 0.80
N CYS A 227 18.28 10.16 0.79
CA CYS A 227 18.07 10.97 -0.40
C CYS A 227 18.93 10.48 -1.57
N ARG A 228 20.20 10.20 -1.34
CA ARG A 228 21.13 9.68 -2.36
C ARG A 228 20.69 8.33 -2.90
N ASN A 229 20.21 7.41 -2.06
CA ASN A 229 19.72 6.11 -2.52
C ASN A 229 18.54 6.27 -3.45
N VAL A 230 17.57 7.11 -3.08
CA VAL A 230 16.39 7.39 -3.91
C VAL A 230 16.78 8.06 -5.23
N THR A 231 17.56 9.14 -5.18
CA THR A 231 17.89 9.90 -6.40
C THR A 231 18.69 9.06 -7.39
N ARG A 232 19.72 8.32 -6.94
CA ARG A 232 20.50 7.41 -7.78
C ARG A 232 19.66 6.25 -8.33
N GLY A 233 18.75 5.71 -7.52
CA GLY A 233 17.84 4.66 -7.96
C GLY A 233 16.85 5.13 -9.01
N SER A 234 16.60 6.44 -9.11
CA SER A 234 15.63 7.04 -10.03
C SER A 234 16.26 7.51 -11.35
N GLU A 235 17.57 7.66 -11.42
CA GLU A 235 18.25 8.13 -12.63
C GLU A 235 17.88 7.29 -13.86
N GLY A 236 17.46 7.98 -14.93
CA GLY A 236 17.08 7.34 -16.19
C GLY A 236 15.76 6.57 -16.19
N ARG A 237 14.90 6.75 -15.18
CA ARG A 237 13.58 6.13 -15.10
C ARG A 237 12.48 7.14 -15.33
N ASP A 238 11.57 6.86 -16.24
CA ASP A 238 10.36 7.70 -16.44
C ASP A 238 9.24 7.37 -15.44
N ARG A 239 9.31 6.23 -14.77
CA ARG A 239 8.31 5.76 -13.80
C ARG A 239 9.00 5.24 -12.56
N CYS A 240 8.77 5.92 -11.42
CA CYS A 240 9.35 5.57 -10.14
C CYS A 240 8.25 5.23 -9.13
N ILE A 241 8.35 4.05 -8.52
CA ILE A 241 7.63 3.68 -7.31
C ILE A 241 8.70 3.53 -6.23
N VAL A 242 8.71 4.46 -5.28
CA VAL A 242 9.77 4.60 -4.28
C VAL A 242 9.36 3.92 -3.00
N LEU A 243 10.08 2.88 -2.58
CA LEU A 243 9.91 2.26 -1.27
C LEU A 243 10.61 3.09 -0.19
N MET A 244 9.84 3.54 0.76
CA MET A 244 10.23 4.15 2.03
C MET A 244 9.37 3.58 3.15
N HIS A 245 9.68 3.93 4.40
CA HIS A 245 8.90 3.49 5.55
C HIS A 245 8.58 4.67 6.48
N ASP A 246 7.36 4.67 7.02
CA ASP A 246 6.95 5.59 8.11
C ASP A 246 6.76 4.85 9.44
N SER A 247 7.52 3.77 9.61
CA SER A 247 7.59 2.97 10.84
C SER A 247 8.19 3.76 12.00
N ALA A 248 8.04 3.26 13.22
CA ALA A 248 8.55 3.94 14.42
C ALA A 248 10.08 4.11 14.46
N THR A 249 10.83 3.41 13.61
CA THR A 249 12.31 3.42 13.58
C THR A 249 12.90 4.24 12.45
N THR A 250 12.09 4.74 11.51
CA THR A 250 12.52 5.40 10.27
C THR A 250 12.31 6.91 10.29
N ALA A 251 12.53 7.57 11.44
CA ALA A 251 12.35 9.03 11.56
C ALA A 251 13.21 9.85 10.58
N THR A 252 14.41 9.35 10.22
CA THR A 252 15.28 9.99 9.23
C THR A 252 14.70 10.01 7.81
N THR A 253 13.74 9.16 7.52
CA THR A 253 12.99 9.19 6.24
C THR A 253 12.20 10.48 6.10
N ALA A 254 11.49 10.91 7.16
CA ALA A 254 10.78 12.18 7.15
C ALA A 254 11.74 13.37 6.96
N GLU A 255 12.93 13.32 7.56
CA GLU A 255 13.98 14.34 7.40
C GLU A 255 14.53 14.40 5.96
N ALA A 256 14.55 13.28 5.24
CA ALA A 256 15.04 13.19 3.86
C ALA A 256 14.02 13.71 2.83
N LEU A 257 12.72 13.67 3.13
CA LEU A 257 11.65 13.95 2.17
C LEU A 257 11.75 15.28 1.44
N PRO A 258 12.03 16.42 2.12
CA PRO A 258 12.13 17.71 1.42
C PRO A 258 13.19 17.72 0.32
N ALA A 259 14.32 17.05 0.55
CA ALA A 259 15.40 16.96 -0.44
C ALA A 259 15.03 15.99 -1.60
N ILE A 260 14.38 14.87 -1.30
CA ILE A 260 13.89 13.91 -2.27
C ILE A 260 12.85 14.57 -3.18
N ILE A 261 11.85 15.25 -2.59
CA ILE A 261 10.77 15.88 -3.35
C ILE A 261 11.32 16.99 -4.25
N ARG A 262 12.22 17.82 -3.73
CA ARG A 262 12.87 18.86 -4.50
C ARG A 262 13.60 18.28 -5.71
N TRP A 263 14.38 17.22 -5.52
CA TRP A 263 15.09 16.57 -6.63
C TRP A 263 14.13 16.09 -7.74
N TYR A 264 13.02 15.45 -7.39
CA TYR A 264 12.03 15.02 -8.38
C TYR A 264 11.38 16.20 -9.12
N LYS A 265 11.05 17.29 -8.38
CA LYS A 265 10.51 18.52 -8.99
C LYS A 265 11.52 19.14 -9.99
N GLU A 266 12.79 19.24 -9.60
CA GLU A 266 13.87 19.77 -10.45
C GLU A 266 14.14 18.91 -11.69
N ASN A 267 13.83 17.62 -11.64
CA ASN A 267 13.95 16.70 -12.75
C ASN A 267 12.63 16.50 -13.54
N GLY A 268 11.62 17.32 -13.29
CA GLY A 268 10.38 17.38 -14.08
C GLY A 268 9.41 16.23 -13.85
N TYR A 269 9.50 15.51 -12.73
CA TYR A 269 8.57 14.44 -12.39
C TYR A 269 7.23 14.99 -11.91
N ALA A 270 6.14 14.41 -12.39
CA ALA A 270 4.80 14.58 -11.82
C ALA A 270 4.61 13.60 -10.66
N PHE A 271 4.14 14.10 -9.52
CA PHE A 271 3.83 13.28 -8.36
C PHE A 271 2.42 12.70 -8.48
N CYS A 272 2.26 11.44 -8.14
CA CYS A 272 0.98 10.75 -8.19
C CYS A 272 0.91 9.65 -7.11
N THR A 273 -0.30 9.19 -6.82
CA THR A 273 -0.52 7.96 -6.08
C THR A 273 -0.27 6.75 -6.97
N VAL A 274 -0.17 5.57 -6.37
CA VAL A 274 0.00 4.33 -7.11
C VAL A 274 -1.17 4.09 -8.06
N THR A 275 -2.41 4.25 -7.59
CA THR A 275 -3.60 4.11 -8.46
C THR A 275 -3.56 5.09 -9.63
N GLN A 276 -3.26 6.37 -9.39
CA GLN A 276 -3.15 7.37 -10.46
C GLN A 276 -2.06 7.04 -11.48
N LEU A 277 -0.94 6.45 -11.06
CA LEU A 277 0.10 5.99 -11.99
C LEU A 277 -0.42 4.92 -12.93
N TYR A 278 -1.10 3.91 -12.39
CA TYR A 278 -1.61 2.80 -13.20
C TYR A 278 -2.73 3.27 -14.13
N ASP A 279 -3.64 4.12 -13.66
CA ASP A 279 -4.73 4.68 -14.47
C ASP A 279 -4.20 5.55 -15.64
N ALA A 280 -3.05 6.19 -15.46
CA ALA A 280 -2.39 6.96 -16.52
C ALA A 280 -1.67 6.08 -17.56
N LEU A 281 -1.43 4.80 -17.26
CA LEU A 281 -0.72 3.86 -18.13
C LEU A 281 -1.68 2.89 -18.87
N GLU A 282 -2.94 2.81 -18.45
CA GLU A 282 -4.03 2.05 -19.10
C GLU A 282 -4.65 2.85 -20.26
#